data_d69e42d0242ee9cfd60dfd297d91abbd
#
_entry.id   d69e42d0242ee9cfd60dfd297d91abbd
#
_cell.length_a   1.000
_cell.length_b   1.000
_cell.length_c   1.000
_cell.angle_alpha   90.00
_cell.angle_beta   90.00
_cell.angle_gamma   90.00
#
_symmetry.space_group_name_H-M   'P 1'
#
loop_
_entity.id
_entity.type
_entity.pdbx_description
1 polymer ?
#
loop_
_entity_poly.entity_id
_entity_poly.type
_entity_poly.pdbx_seq_one_letter_code
_entity_poly.pdbx_strand_id
1 'polypeptide(L)'
;PKQGRYHSGMKAGQLSQNGLILTMLLRSVAEHGEYREADFTRRLDEELLPLLNGTPVFGPGGYTSQSMREAYRRRVEQGKTWRETGGHADTTEATERAIVLAAHYAPHPAKVAEAVSANCLLTQADEAIVAMTTAYNIVLSRLIMGEKLSPAISDTLMQLVQRGELPFHSVTGRNLAAPRPGDPDPPRAGRFSSPDALLTPGYIARA
;
A
#
# COMPACT_ATOMS: atom_id res chain seq x y z
N PRO A 1 12.46 8.76 21.40
CA PRO A 1 12.49 7.29 21.25
C PRO A 1 13.58 6.69 22.13
N LYS A 2 13.36 5.45 22.64
CA LYS A 2 14.38 4.77 23.47
C LYS A 2 15.63 4.50 22.63
N GLN A 3 16.80 4.70 23.22
CA GLN A 3 18.09 4.41 22.60
C GLN A 3 18.15 2.96 22.10
N GLY A 4 18.68 2.73 20.90
CA GLY A 4 18.78 1.39 20.29
C GLY A 4 17.52 0.87 19.59
N ARG A 5 16.47 1.69 19.45
CA ARG A 5 15.29 1.36 18.63
C ARG A 5 15.27 2.18 17.33
N TYR A 6 14.50 1.69 16.35
CA TYR A 6 14.15 2.48 15.16
C TYR A 6 13.65 3.87 15.58
N HIS A 7 13.97 4.87 14.81
CA HIS A 7 13.68 6.29 15.12
C HIS A 7 14.42 6.86 16.33
N SER A 8 15.47 6.19 16.83
CA SER A 8 16.35 6.74 17.83
C SER A 8 17.00 8.03 17.31
N GLY A 9 16.93 9.09 18.13
CA GLY A 9 17.47 10.41 17.74
C GLY A 9 16.52 11.31 16.94
N MET A 10 15.34 10.83 16.52
CA MET A 10 14.34 11.72 15.90
C MET A 10 13.79 12.73 16.90
N LYS A 11 13.65 13.97 16.45
CA LYS A 11 12.96 15.04 17.18
C LYS A 11 11.45 15.00 16.86
N ALA A 12 10.64 15.55 17.76
CA ALA A 12 9.22 15.73 17.50
C ALA A 12 9.01 16.54 16.20
N GLY A 13 8.08 16.08 15.35
CA GLY A 13 7.78 16.72 14.07
C GLY A 13 8.68 16.30 12.90
N GLN A 14 9.75 15.54 13.13
CA GLN A 14 10.52 14.96 12.02
C GLN A 14 9.75 13.81 11.36
N LEU A 15 9.80 13.77 10.04
CA LEU A 15 9.15 12.71 9.26
C LEU A 15 9.98 11.42 9.28
N SER A 16 9.29 10.30 9.50
CA SER A 16 9.82 8.97 9.16
C SER A 16 9.89 8.80 7.64
N GLN A 17 10.49 7.71 7.18
CA GLN A 17 10.49 7.36 5.76
C GLN A 17 9.06 7.36 5.18
N ASN A 18 8.10 6.72 5.87
CA ASN A 18 6.71 6.66 5.41
C ASN A 18 6.05 8.04 5.36
N GLY A 19 6.29 8.88 6.38
CA GLY A 19 5.82 10.27 6.40
C GLY A 19 6.40 11.09 5.26
N LEU A 20 7.67 10.90 4.91
CA LEU A 20 8.31 11.57 3.79
C LEU A 20 7.69 11.14 2.45
N ILE A 21 7.51 9.84 2.23
CA ILE A 21 6.88 9.30 1.00
C ILE A 21 5.44 9.80 0.86
N LEU A 22 4.66 9.78 1.95
CA LEU A 22 3.30 10.31 1.97
C LEU A 22 3.28 11.80 1.60
N THR A 23 4.21 12.59 2.10
CA THR A 23 4.33 14.02 1.79
C THR A 23 4.70 14.24 0.32
N MET A 24 5.58 13.42 -0.25
CA MET A 24 5.91 13.48 -1.68
C MET A 24 4.69 13.20 -2.56
N LEU A 25 3.91 12.16 -2.21
CA LEU A 25 2.68 11.83 -2.94
C LEU A 25 1.64 12.94 -2.80
N LEU A 26 1.46 13.48 -1.60
CA LEU A 26 0.54 14.60 -1.35
C LEU A 26 0.92 15.83 -2.19
N ARG A 27 2.21 16.21 -2.21
CA ARG A 27 2.68 17.32 -3.05
C ARG A 27 2.44 17.06 -4.52
N SER A 28 2.76 15.87 -5.00
CA SER A 28 2.54 15.48 -6.40
C SER A 28 1.08 15.62 -6.81
N VAL A 29 0.15 15.08 -6.01
CA VAL A 29 -1.29 15.17 -6.27
C VAL A 29 -1.78 16.62 -6.17
N ALA A 30 -1.34 17.38 -5.18
CA ALA A 30 -1.75 18.78 -5.00
C ALA A 30 -1.28 19.68 -6.14
N GLU A 31 -0.08 19.48 -6.65
CA GLU A 31 0.50 20.28 -7.75
C GLU A 31 -0.16 19.98 -9.09
N HIS A 32 -0.58 18.73 -9.34
CA HIS A 32 -1.11 18.31 -10.63
C HIS A 32 -2.63 18.15 -10.67
N GLY A 33 -3.30 18.16 -9.51
CA GLY A 33 -4.74 17.89 -9.44
C GLY A 33 -5.13 16.44 -9.74
N GLU A 34 -4.14 15.56 -9.91
CA GLU A 34 -4.32 14.13 -10.20
C GLU A 34 -3.09 13.32 -9.80
N TYR A 35 -3.23 12.00 -9.68
CA TYR A 35 -2.08 11.10 -9.52
C TYR A 35 -1.31 11.00 -10.83
N ARG A 36 -0.04 11.38 -10.80
CA ARG A 36 0.92 11.20 -11.88
C ARG A 36 2.07 10.31 -11.42
N GLU A 37 2.06 9.06 -11.87
CA GLU A 37 3.10 8.08 -11.52
C GLU A 37 4.50 8.61 -11.85
N ALA A 38 4.67 9.21 -13.02
CA ALA A 38 5.95 9.75 -13.46
C ALA A 38 6.50 10.87 -12.54
N ASP A 39 5.65 11.77 -12.04
CA ASP A 39 6.10 12.81 -11.10
C ASP A 39 6.38 12.21 -9.72
N PHE A 40 5.54 11.32 -9.24
CA PHE A 40 5.77 10.67 -7.95
C PHE A 40 7.06 9.84 -7.94
N THR A 41 7.30 9.05 -8.98
CA THR A 41 8.53 8.24 -9.10
C THR A 41 9.78 9.08 -9.29
N ARG A 42 9.69 10.20 -10.03
CA ARG A 42 10.79 11.18 -10.11
C ARG A 42 11.15 11.73 -8.72
N ARG A 43 10.14 12.07 -7.90
CA ARG A 43 10.39 12.52 -6.51
C ARG A 43 11.04 11.43 -5.66
N LEU A 44 10.63 10.18 -5.82
CA LEU A 44 11.30 9.07 -5.15
C LEU A 44 12.77 8.96 -5.58
N ASP A 45 13.07 9.07 -6.87
CA ASP A 45 14.44 9.04 -7.39
C ASP A 45 15.30 10.23 -6.88
N GLU A 46 14.74 11.43 -6.83
CA GLU A 46 15.47 12.66 -6.51
C GLU A 46 15.55 12.96 -5.01
N GLU A 47 14.48 12.69 -4.26
CA GLU A 47 14.34 13.16 -2.87
C GLU A 47 14.47 12.02 -1.84
N LEU A 48 14.16 10.76 -2.20
CA LEU A 48 14.18 9.64 -1.25
C LEU A 48 15.38 8.72 -1.46
N LEU A 49 15.57 8.18 -2.68
CA LEU A 49 16.60 7.16 -2.91
C LEU A 49 18.02 7.63 -2.54
N PRO A 50 18.42 8.91 -2.71
CA PRO A 50 19.71 9.40 -2.24
C PRO A 50 19.90 9.36 -0.72
N LEU A 51 18.81 9.26 0.04
CA LEU A 51 18.84 9.15 1.50
C LEU A 51 18.89 7.71 2.00
N LEU A 52 18.91 6.74 1.11
CA LEU A 52 18.88 5.30 1.42
C LEU A 52 20.24 4.67 1.06
N ASN A 53 20.51 3.51 1.65
CA ASN A 53 21.68 2.68 1.31
C ASN A 53 21.33 1.17 1.26
N GLY A 54 20.05 0.84 1.18
CA GLY A 54 19.59 -0.54 1.12
C GLY A 54 19.59 -1.31 2.45
N THR A 55 20.03 -0.70 3.57
CA THR A 55 20.03 -1.36 4.88
C THR A 55 18.85 -0.93 5.75
N PRO A 56 18.41 -1.78 6.71
CA PRO A 56 17.25 -1.46 7.53
C PRO A 56 17.47 -0.34 8.56
N VAL A 57 18.71 -0.07 8.95
CA VAL A 57 19.05 0.89 10.01
C VAL A 57 19.52 2.24 9.49
N PHE A 58 19.32 2.49 8.22
CA PHE A 58 19.67 3.73 7.55
C PHE A 58 18.47 4.32 6.83
N GLY A 59 18.44 5.65 6.66
CA GLY A 59 17.36 6.33 5.95
C GLY A 59 16.63 7.35 6.83
N PRO A 60 15.64 8.05 6.28
CA PRO A 60 14.84 9.03 6.99
C PRO A 60 14.20 8.44 8.25
N GLY A 61 14.48 9.08 9.39
CA GLY A 61 14.01 8.57 10.68
C GLY A 61 14.77 7.37 11.22
N GLY A 62 15.94 7.02 10.65
CA GLY A 62 16.80 5.93 11.11
C GLY A 62 16.27 4.53 10.78
N TYR A 63 15.38 4.43 9.79
CA TYR A 63 14.81 3.16 9.36
C TYR A 63 14.41 3.19 7.89
N THR A 64 14.71 2.11 7.17
CA THR A 64 14.18 1.84 5.84
C THR A 64 13.34 0.56 5.85
N SER A 65 12.09 0.67 5.42
CA SER A 65 11.14 -0.45 5.36
C SER A 65 11.59 -1.55 4.40
N GLN A 66 11.06 -2.75 4.58
CA GLN A 66 11.40 -3.87 3.71
C GLN A 66 11.02 -3.58 2.26
N SER A 67 9.82 -3.06 2.00
CA SER A 67 9.37 -2.74 0.65
C SER A 67 10.31 -1.74 -0.04
N MET A 68 10.78 -0.73 0.68
CA MET A 68 11.70 0.25 0.13
C MET A 68 13.13 -0.27 -0.04
N ARG A 69 13.59 -1.19 0.81
CA ARG A 69 14.89 -1.87 0.59
C ARG A 69 14.88 -2.74 -0.67
N GLU A 70 13.75 -3.44 -0.91
CA GLU A 70 13.57 -4.26 -2.11
C GLU A 70 13.50 -3.37 -3.36
N ALA A 71 12.74 -2.27 -3.30
CA ALA A 71 12.66 -1.30 -4.39
C ALA A 71 14.01 -0.61 -4.65
N TYR A 72 14.74 -0.20 -3.61
CA TYR A 72 16.09 0.38 -3.72
C TYR A 72 17.05 -0.57 -4.44
N ARG A 73 17.12 -1.84 -4.00
CA ARG A 73 17.98 -2.84 -4.64
C ARG A 73 17.67 -2.98 -6.13
N ARG A 74 16.40 -3.08 -6.49
CA ARG A 74 16.01 -3.23 -7.90
C ARG A 74 16.26 -1.96 -8.69
N ARG A 75 15.88 -0.79 -8.15
CA ARG A 75 16.00 0.49 -8.85
C ARG A 75 17.45 0.95 -8.97
N VAL A 76 18.19 0.97 -7.85
CA VAL A 76 19.52 1.58 -7.77
C VAL A 76 20.63 0.58 -8.10
N GLU A 77 20.58 -0.63 -7.52
CA GLU A 77 21.66 -1.61 -7.71
C GLU A 77 21.51 -2.40 -9.01
N GLN A 78 20.27 -2.65 -9.46
CA GLN A 78 20.00 -3.44 -10.68
C GLN A 78 19.55 -2.60 -11.88
N GLY A 79 19.33 -1.28 -11.73
CA GLY A 79 18.93 -0.38 -12.82
C GLY A 79 17.53 -0.64 -13.40
N LYS A 80 16.63 -1.27 -12.63
CA LYS A 80 15.27 -1.58 -13.09
C LYS A 80 14.40 -0.34 -13.21
N THR A 81 13.42 -0.39 -14.12
CA THR A 81 12.36 0.63 -14.20
C THR A 81 11.44 0.54 -12.98
N TRP A 82 10.73 1.61 -12.63
CA TRP A 82 9.80 1.60 -11.50
C TRP A 82 8.68 0.56 -11.61
N ARG A 83 8.31 0.15 -12.81
CA ARG A 83 7.35 -0.95 -13.04
C ARG A 83 7.89 -2.33 -12.66
N GLU A 84 9.19 -2.45 -12.47
CA GLU A 84 9.88 -3.70 -12.14
C GLU A 84 10.43 -3.70 -10.71
N THR A 85 10.22 -2.60 -9.93
CA THR A 85 10.80 -2.46 -8.59
C THR A 85 9.97 -3.09 -7.48
N GLY A 86 8.68 -3.30 -7.69
CA GLY A 86 7.79 -3.88 -6.69
C GLY A 86 8.29 -5.22 -6.17
N GLY A 87 8.47 -5.30 -4.85
CA GLY A 87 8.91 -6.50 -4.14
C GLY A 87 7.76 -7.32 -3.57
N HIS A 88 8.10 -8.29 -2.72
CA HIS A 88 7.14 -9.21 -2.08
C HIS A 88 6.98 -8.92 -0.57
N ALA A 89 7.37 -7.73 -0.11
CA ALA A 89 7.17 -7.33 1.28
C ALA A 89 5.68 -7.34 1.63
N ASP A 90 5.32 -8.03 2.70
CA ASP A 90 3.95 -8.19 3.20
C ASP A 90 3.60 -7.18 4.30
N THR A 91 3.96 -5.95 4.08
CA THR A 91 3.86 -4.83 5.01
C THR A 91 2.84 -3.80 4.54
N THR A 92 2.50 -2.82 5.36
CA THR A 92 1.42 -1.85 5.14
C THR A 92 1.86 -0.54 4.48
N GLU A 93 3.13 -0.40 4.10
CA GLU A 93 3.68 0.90 3.67
C GLU A 93 2.95 1.50 2.45
N ALA A 94 2.56 0.66 1.49
CA ALA A 94 1.78 1.14 0.34
C ALA A 94 0.39 1.61 0.76
N THR A 95 -0.24 0.91 1.70
CA THR A 95 -1.56 1.29 2.25
C THR A 95 -1.51 2.65 2.92
N GLU A 96 -0.47 2.89 3.75
CA GLU A 96 -0.31 4.14 4.50
C GLU A 96 -0.15 5.35 3.58
N ARG A 97 0.66 5.27 2.54
CA ARG A 97 0.82 6.39 1.61
C ARG A 97 -0.39 6.60 0.70
N ALA A 98 -1.08 5.51 0.33
CA ALA A 98 -2.24 5.57 -0.58
C ALA A 98 -3.46 6.28 0.01
N ILE A 99 -3.48 6.58 1.31
CA ILE A 99 -4.51 7.41 1.97
C ILE A 99 -4.73 8.73 1.22
N VAL A 100 -3.67 9.33 0.67
CA VAL A 100 -3.76 10.55 -0.16
C VAL A 100 -4.66 10.32 -1.38
N LEU A 101 -4.50 9.17 -2.05
CA LEU A 101 -5.28 8.82 -3.24
C LEU A 101 -6.73 8.51 -2.88
N ALA A 102 -6.95 7.80 -1.77
CA ALA A 102 -8.29 7.54 -1.24
C ALA A 102 -9.05 8.83 -0.95
N ALA A 103 -8.38 9.83 -0.35
CA ALA A 103 -8.98 11.12 -0.05
C ALA A 103 -9.24 11.94 -1.32
N HIS A 104 -8.27 12.01 -2.23
CA HIS A 104 -8.37 12.79 -3.46
C HIS A 104 -9.46 12.28 -4.41
N TYR A 105 -9.55 10.97 -4.58
CA TYR A 105 -10.52 10.34 -5.47
C TYR A 105 -11.75 9.80 -4.74
N ALA A 106 -12.03 10.21 -3.51
CA ALA A 106 -13.10 9.65 -2.67
C ALA A 106 -14.47 9.53 -3.37
N PRO A 107 -14.93 10.51 -4.20
CA PRO A 107 -16.18 10.38 -4.93
C PRO A 107 -16.17 9.32 -6.05
N HIS A 108 -14.99 8.82 -6.44
CA HIS A 108 -14.81 7.96 -7.61
C HIS A 108 -14.09 6.66 -7.26
N PRO A 109 -14.77 5.64 -6.71
CA PRO A 109 -14.13 4.40 -6.22
C PRO A 109 -13.29 3.67 -7.27
N ALA A 110 -13.71 3.68 -8.54
CA ALA A 110 -12.92 3.09 -9.63
C ALA A 110 -11.57 3.80 -9.82
N LYS A 111 -11.53 5.14 -9.70
CA LYS A 111 -10.27 5.90 -9.73
C LYS A 111 -9.41 5.65 -8.50
N VAL A 112 -10.04 5.47 -7.33
CA VAL A 112 -9.30 5.05 -6.12
C VAL A 112 -8.63 3.71 -6.39
N ALA A 113 -9.35 2.73 -6.91
CA ALA A 113 -8.83 1.40 -7.19
C ALA A 113 -7.66 1.45 -8.18
N GLU A 114 -7.82 2.16 -9.29
CA GLU A 114 -6.79 2.32 -10.32
C GLU A 114 -5.52 2.98 -9.76
N ALA A 115 -5.65 4.14 -9.13
CA ALA A 115 -4.52 4.91 -8.64
C ALA A 115 -3.80 4.20 -7.48
N VAL A 116 -4.54 3.59 -6.56
CA VAL A 116 -3.97 2.87 -5.41
C VAL A 116 -3.23 1.61 -5.86
N SER A 117 -3.82 0.80 -6.75
CA SER A 117 -3.15 -0.40 -7.25
C SER A 117 -1.88 -0.06 -8.03
N ALA A 118 -1.93 0.91 -8.92
CA ALA A 118 -0.75 1.38 -9.66
C ALA A 118 0.35 1.89 -8.70
N ASN A 119 -0.01 2.69 -7.70
CA ASN A 119 0.94 3.19 -6.71
C ASN A 119 1.53 2.07 -5.84
N CYS A 120 0.72 1.10 -5.41
CA CYS A 120 1.17 -0.05 -4.61
C CYS A 120 2.24 -0.86 -5.34
N LEU A 121 2.00 -1.16 -6.62
CA LEU A 121 2.89 -1.97 -7.47
C LEU A 121 4.31 -1.41 -7.60
N LEU A 122 4.52 -0.12 -7.40
CA LEU A 122 5.86 0.47 -7.42
C LEU A 122 6.80 -0.12 -6.36
N THR A 123 6.28 -0.54 -5.22
CA THR A 123 7.10 -1.05 -4.11
C THR A 123 6.68 -2.43 -3.61
N GLN A 124 5.43 -2.85 -3.86
CA GLN A 124 4.86 -4.11 -3.38
C GLN A 124 4.03 -4.72 -4.51
N ALA A 125 4.59 -5.74 -5.18
CA ALA A 125 3.99 -6.40 -6.34
C ALA A 125 3.31 -7.74 -5.99
N ASP A 126 3.13 -8.05 -4.70
CA ASP A 126 2.36 -9.21 -4.26
C ASP A 126 0.86 -8.95 -4.48
N GLU A 127 0.19 -9.82 -5.23
CA GLU A 127 -1.21 -9.65 -5.62
C GLU A 127 -2.15 -9.53 -4.42
N ALA A 128 -1.89 -10.27 -3.33
CA ALA A 128 -2.70 -10.19 -2.12
C ALA A 128 -2.53 -8.82 -1.45
N ILE A 129 -1.30 -8.30 -1.38
CA ILE A 129 -1.03 -6.98 -0.81
C ILE A 129 -1.66 -5.87 -1.63
N VAL A 130 -1.57 -5.95 -2.97
CA VAL A 130 -2.24 -4.98 -3.85
C VAL A 130 -3.75 -5.00 -3.64
N ALA A 131 -4.35 -6.19 -3.57
CA ALA A 131 -5.78 -6.35 -3.32
C ALA A 131 -6.20 -5.76 -1.96
N MET A 132 -5.48 -6.10 -0.89
CA MET A 132 -5.73 -5.60 0.47
C MET A 132 -5.59 -4.08 0.54
N THR A 133 -4.51 -3.54 -0.03
CA THR A 133 -4.25 -2.10 -0.08
C THR A 133 -5.37 -1.36 -0.80
N THR A 134 -5.83 -1.89 -1.92
CA THR A 134 -6.90 -1.27 -2.71
C THR A 134 -8.24 -1.35 -1.98
N ALA A 135 -8.61 -2.52 -1.46
CA ALA A 135 -9.86 -2.69 -0.71
C ALA A 135 -9.92 -1.76 0.51
N TYR A 136 -8.83 -1.68 1.30
CA TYR A 136 -8.74 -0.76 2.43
C TYR A 136 -8.97 0.69 2.02
N ASN A 137 -8.31 1.14 0.96
CA ASN A 137 -8.39 2.53 0.51
C ASN A 137 -9.76 2.86 -0.11
N ILE A 138 -10.45 1.89 -0.72
CA ILE A 138 -11.85 2.06 -1.15
C ILE A 138 -12.76 2.21 0.07
N VAL A 139 -12.62 1.35 1.09
CA VAL A 139 -13.40 1.50 2.34
C VAL A 139 -13.16 2.89 2.93
N LEU A 140 -11.91 3.32 3.04
CA LEU A 140 -11.57 4.64 3.53
C LEU A 140 -12.22 5.76 2.70
N SER A 141 -12.21 5.65 1.38
CA SER A 141 -12.87 6.65 0.51
C SER A 141 -14.39 6.73 0.77
N ARG A 142 -15.04 5.59 1.02
CA ARG A 142 -16.47 5.56 1.36
C ARG A 142 -16.76 6.20 2.72
N LEU A 143 -15.90 5.95 3.70
CA LEU A 143 -15.99 6.61 5.02
C LEU A 143 -15.79 8.13 4.91
N ILE A 144 -14.86 8.59 4.08
CA ILE A 144 -14.65 10.03 3.79
C ILE A 144 -15.92 10.64 3.17
N MET A 145 -16.63 9.89 2.33
CA MET A 145 -17.91 10.32 1.74
C MET A 145 -19.10 10.24 2.71
N GLY A 146 -18.86 9.88 3.98
CA GLY A 146 -19.86 9.85 5.04
C GLY A 146 -20.62 8.54 5.20
N GLU A 147 -20.19 7.47 4.50
CA GLU A 147 -20.76 6.13 4.73
C GLU A 147 -20.34 5.62 6.11
N LYS A 148 -21.21 4.82 6.72
CA LYS A 148 -20.90 4.18 8.00
C LYS A 148 -20.13 2.88 7.78
N LEU A 149 -19.15 2.60 8.63
CA LEU A 149 -18.49 1.31 8.64
C LEU A 149 -19.50 0.22 9.05
N SER A 150 -19.95 -0.53 8.09
CA SER A 150 -20.96 -1.59 8.27
C SER A 150 -20.75 -2.69 7.22
N PRO A 151 -21.38 -3.86 7.36
CA PRO A 151 -21.34 -4.92 6.34
C PRO A 151 -21.78 -4.45 4.94
N ALA A 152 -22.61 -3.41 4.82
CA ALA A 152 -23.02 -2.83 3.54
C ALA A 152 -21.86 -2.29 2.68
N ILE A 153 -20.71 -1.95 3.30
CA ILE A 153 -19.49 -1.60 2.55
C ILE A 153 -18.99 -2.79 1.74
N SER A 154 -19.07 -4.01 2.29
CA SER A 154 -18.71 -5.24 1.55
C SER A 154 -19.60 -5.41 0.32
N ASP A 155 -20.91 -5.16 0.44
CA ASP A 155 -21.83 -5.22 -0.69
C ASP A 155 -21.45 -4.19 -1.78
N THR A 156 -21.07 -2.99 -1.37
CA THR A 156 -20.56 -1.95 -2.27
C THR A 156 -19.31 -2.41 -3.01
N LEU A 157 -18.34 -3.00 -2.32
CA LEU A 157 -17.13 -3.54 -2.95
C LEU A 157 -17.45 -4.65 -3.95
N MET A 158 -18.34 -5.57 -3.59
CA MET A 158 -18.77 -6.65 -4.49
C MET A 158 -19.48 -6.13 -5.74
N GLN A 159 -20.32 -5.11 -5.61
CA GLN A 159 -20.94 -4.46 -6.76
C GLN A 159 -19.90 -3.81 -7.68
N LEU A 160 -18.87 -3.15 -7.14
CA LEU A 160 -17.77 -2.60 -7.94
C LEU A 160 -17.01 -3.69 -8.69
N VAL A 161 -16.76 -4.83 -8.05
CA VAL A 161 -16.14 -6.01 -8.69
C VAL A 161 -17.01 -6.52 -9.83
N GLN A 162 -18.32 -6.73 -9.58
CA GLN A 162 -19.27 -7.24 -10.57
C GLN A 162 -19.40 -6.31 -11.79
N ARG A 163 -19.26 -4.99 -11.58
CA ARG A 163 -19.29 -4.01 -12.67
C ARG A 163 -17.94 -3.85 -13.38
N GLY A 164 -16.91 -4.57 -12.95
CA GLY A 164 -15.56 -4.43 -13.50
C GLY A 164 -14.88 -3.10 -13.17
N GLU A 165 -15.37 -2.35 -12.19
CA GLU A 165 -14.80 -1.09 -11.74
C GLU A 165 -13.62 -1.28 -10.80
N LEU A 166 -13.48 -2.46 -10.18
CA LEU A 166 -12.28 -2.87 -9.45
C LEU A 166 -11.40 -3.69 -10.40
N PRO A 167 -10.13 -3.31 -10.58
CA PRO A 167 -9.24 -3.93 -11.57
C PRO A 167 -8.80 -5.36 -11.21
N PHE A 168 -9.10 -5.84 -10.01
CA PHE A 168 -8.86 -7.24 -9.63
C PHE A 168 -10.05 -7.78 -8.82
N HIS A 169 -10.46 -8.94 -9.19
CA HIS A 169 -11.58 -9.68 -8.61
C HIS A 169 -11.17 -11.12 -8.31
N SER A 170 -9.92 -11.43 -8.44
CA SER A 170 -9.45 -12.81 -8.42
C SER A 170 -8.43 -13.12 -7.34
N VAL A 171 -8.45 -12.41 -6.23
CA VAL A 171 -7.81 -12.96 -5.04
C VAL A 171 -8.74 -14.03 -4.48
N THR A 172 -8.83 -15.12 -5.22
CA THR A 172 -9.70 -16.24 -4.88
C THR A 172 -8.90 -17.22 -4.05
N GLY A 173 -9.08 -17.20 -2.74
CA GLY A 173 -8.68 -18.29 -1.88
C GLY A 173 -9.86 -19.20 -1.61
N ARG A 174 -9.69 -20.48 -1.81
CA ARG A 174 -10.69 -21.46 -1.41
C ARG A 174 -10.75 -21.70 0.10
N ASN A 175 -9.85 -21.13 0.89
CA ASN A 175 -9.82 -21.30 2.34
C ASN A 175 -9.41 -20.00 3.03
N LEU A 176 -10.38 -19.32 3.61
CA LEU A 176 -10.19 -18.17 4.52
C LEU A 176 -9.80 -18.61 5.96
N ALA A 177 -9.69 -19.89 6.22
CA ALA A 177 -9.22 -20.37 7.50
C ALA A 177 -7.74 -19.99 7.67
N ALA A 178 -7.44 -19.27 8.74
CA ALA A 178 -6.04 -19.03 9.11
C ALA A 178 -5.33 -20.39 9.20
N PRO A 179 -4.12 -20.53 8.62
CA PRO A 179 -3.35 -21.75 8.74
C PRO A 179 -3.15 -22.07 10.22
N ARG A 180 -3.29 -23.32 10.60
CA ARG A 180 -2.98 -23.78 11.96
C ARG A 180 -1.47 -23.75 12.16
N PRO A 181 -0.98 -23.57 13.41
CA PRO A 181 0.45 -23.71 13.68
C PRO A 181 0.97 -25.04 13.15
N GLY A 182 1.97 -25.02 12.26
CA GLY A 182 2.53 -26.20 11.62
C GLY A 182 2.01 -26.54 10.22
N ASP A 183 0.95 -25.89 9.75
CA ASP A 183 0.53 -26.02 8.35
C ASP A 183 1.53 -25.31 7.43
N PRO A 184 1.85 -25.90 6.27
CA PRO A 184 2.64 -25.17 5.28
C PRO A 184 1.89 -23.92 4.85
N ASP A 185 2.61 -22.80 4.75
CA ASP A 185 2.02 -21.54 4.26
C ASP A 185 1.37 -21.80 2.88
N PRO A 186 0.06 -21.64 2.74
CA PRO A 186 -0.59 -21.77 1.45
C PRO A 186 -0.03 -20.72 0.51
N PRO A 187 0.03 -20.99 -0.81
CA PRO A 187 0.38 -19.97 -1.79
C PRO A 187 -0.45 -18.72 -1.54
N ARG A 188 0.17 -17.56 -1.48
CA ARG A 188 -0.52 -16.28 -1.18
C ARG A 188 -1.64 -15.97 -2.18
N ALA A 189 -1.39 -16.26 -3.45
CA ALA A 189 -2.44 -16.31 -4.46
C ALA A 189 -3.43 -17.40 -4.08
N GLY A 190 -4.56 -17.04 -3.55
CA GLY A 190 -5.57 -18.02 -3.19
C GLY A 190 -6.14 -17.90 -1.77
N ARG A 191 -5.70 -16.93 -1.00
CA ARG A 191 -6.20 -16.74 0.39
C ARG A 191 -7.58 -16.10 0.47
N PHE A 192 -8.08 -15.48 -0.59
CA PHE A 192 -9.32 -14.70 -0.55
C PHE A 192 -10.26 -15.09 -1.68
N SER A 193 -11.52 -15.35 -1.34
CA SER A 193 -12.56 -15.66 -2.32
C SER A 193 -13.14 -14.41 -3.00
N SER A 194 -12.88 -13.23 -2.44
CA SER A 194 -13.39 -11.95 -2.94
C SER A 194 -12.75 -10.79 -2.14
N PRO A 195 -12.78 -9.53 -2.64
CA PRO A 195 -12.28 -8.37 -1.91
C PRO A 195 -12.95 -8.15 -0.56
N ASP A 196 -14.23 -8.50 -0.40
CA ASP A 196 -14.96 -8.38 0.85
C ASP A 196 -14.49 -9.38 1.93
N ALA A 197 -13.93 -10.50 1.52
CA ALA A 197 -13.30 -11.42 2.46
C ALA A 197 -12.14 -10.79 3.25
N LEU A 198 -11.50 -9.76 2.70
CA LEU A 198 -10.49 -8.94 3.37
C LEU A 198 -11.07 -8.10 4.50
N LEU A 199 -12.35 -7.80 4.44
CA LEU A 199 -13.07 -6.96 5.40
C LEU A 199 -13.66 -7.78 6.55
N THR A 200 -13.50 -9.10 6.57
CA THR A 200 -13.95 -9.92 7.69
C THR A 200 -13.22 -9.50 8.96
N PRO A 201 -13.94 -9.23 10.07
CA PRO A 201 -13.35 -8.71 11.32
C PRO A 201 -12.16 -9.50 11.85
N GLY A 202 -12.13 -10.80 11.64
CA GLY A 202 -11.02 -11.67 12.05
C GLY A 202 -9.74 -11.49 11.23
N TYR A 203 -9.83 -10.84 10.07
CA TYR A 203 -8.69 -10.57 9.20
C TYR A 203 -8.07 -9.21 9.47
N ILE A 204 -8.91 -8.18 9.59
CA ILE A 204 -8.49 -6.81 9.93
C ILE A 204 -7.83 -6.77 11.31
N ALA A 205 -8.30 -7.59 12.25
CA ALA A 205 -7.72 -7.66 13.60
C ALA A 205 -6.36 -8.37 13.67
N ARG A 206 -5.88 -9.00 12.59
CA ARG A 206 -4.60 -9.74 12.53
C ARG A 206 -3.57 -9.12 11.60
N ALA A 207 -3.95 -8.11 10.82
CA ALA A 207 -3.05 -7.29 10.04
C ALA A 207 -2.54 -6.11 10.86
#